data_7dab415dd63054ef95c500f0e3cab03e
#
_entry.id   7dab415dd63054ef95c500f0e3cab03e
#
_cell.length_a   1.000
_cell.length_b   1.000
_cell.length_c   1.000
_cell.angle_alpha   90.00
_cell.angle_beta   90.00
_cell.angle_gamma   90.00
#
_symmetry.space_group_name_H-M   'P 1'
#
loop_
_entity.id
_entity.type
_entity.pdbx_description
1 polymer ?
#
loop_
_entity_poly.entity_id
_entity_poly.type
_entity_poly.pdbx_seq_one_letter_code
_entity_poly.pdbx_strand_id
1 'polypeptide(L)'
;MKQSNIRNFSIVAHIDHGKSTLSDRLIEFTGGLESREMKAQVLDSMDIERERGITIKAQTVRLNYKAKDGQTYQLNLMDTPGHVDFSYEVSRSLAACEGALVLVDATQGVQAQTLANAYLALDNDLEMLPVLNKIDLPSSDVAATREQIADVIGLDANDALAVSGKTGDGVPDLLEEIVTKLPPPHGDENAPTRALLVDSWYDSYLGVVILVRVVDGTLNRGQKIKFMATGAEYVVDKIGYFTPKMVNVDTLHTGEIGFIITGMKTIHDCKVGDTITDAKNVTAEMLPGFKPSVPVVFSSFFPVEADDYPAFRESSEKLALNDASFMFTVEKSSALGFGLRCGFLGLLHMEIISERLSREFNLNLINTVPSVLYKVYLRSGECIDLENPADMPEPTRIERIEEPWVRATIMLPDKYMGGIMSLCSERRGVQENISYVGNRAVLVYQLPLAEIVFDFYDRVKSLSSGYASFDYVVQGYQPSDLVKVSILVNEENVEPLSFMCHRSFAEKRGRQIVEKLKDLIPRHQFKIPLQAAIGGKIIARETIAAYRKDVTAKCYGGDITRKRKLLEKQKEGKKRMRTFGNVEIPQSAFINALKVS
;
A
#
# COMPACT_ATOMS: atom_id res chain seq x y z
N MET A 1 -21.64 28.68 -9.67
CA MET A 1 -20.80 29.63 -8.91
C MET A 1 -19.80 30.26 -9.89
N LYS A 2 -19.19 31.43 -9.61
CA LYS A 2 -18.13 31.94 -10.51
C LYS A 2 -16.89 31.08 -10.34
N GLN A 3 -16.20 30.75 -11.42
CA GLN A 3 -14.94 29.99 -11.43
C GLN A 3 -13.87 30.62 -10.51
N SER A 4 -13.79 31.96 -10.47
CA SER A 4 -12.89 32.71 -9.59
C SER A 4 -13.08 32.43 -8.09
N ASN A 5 -14.25 31.92 -7.70
CA ASN A 5 -14.61 31.63 -6.32
C ASN A 5 -14.51 30.13 -5.98
N ILE A 6 -13.86 29.33 -6.85
CA ILE A 6 -13.59 27.91 -6.58
C ILE A 6 -12.15 27.77 -6.09
N ARG A 7 -11.93 26.87 -5.11
CA ARG A 7 -10.61 26.45 -4.64
C ARG A 7 -10.59 24.92 -4.54
N ASN A 8 -9.75 24.29 -5.34
CA ASN A 8 -9.51 22.85 -5.28
C ASN A 8 -8.17 22.61 -4.60
N PHE A 9 -8.16 21.90 -3.50
CA PHE A 9 -6.95 21.66 -2.75
C PHE A 9 -6.97 20.32 -2.04
N SER A 10 -5.78 19.82 -1.76
CA SER A 10 -5.56 18.63 -0.97
C SER A 10 -4.78 18.93 0.31
N ILE A 11 -4.90 18.06 1.31
CA ILE A 11 -4.06 18.10 2.51
C ILE A 11 -3.03 16.99 2.41
N VAL A 12 -1.76 17.38 2.31
CA VAL A 12 -0.62 16.45 2.32
C VAL A 12 0.05 16.47 3.69
N ALA A 13 0.23 15.29 4.28
CA ALA A 13 0.73 15.15 5.63
C ALA A 13 1.43 13.81 5.83
N HIS A 14 2.31 13.74 6.83
CA HIS A 14 2.75 12.47 7.38
C HIS A 14 1.62 11.80 8.18
N ILE A 15 1.71 10.48 8.37
CA ILE A 15 0.82 9.72 9.25
C ILE A 15 0.85 10.36 10.66
N ASP A 16 -0.30 10.43 11.31
CA ASP A 16 -0.49 11.02 12.66
C ASP A 16 -0.23 12.53 12.78
N HIS A 17 0.03 13.27 11.70
CA HIS A 17 0.12 14.73 11.76
C HIS A 17 -1.24 15.44 11.92
N GLY A 18 -2.34 14.67 11.89
CA GLY A 18 -3.69 15.18 12.18
C GLY A 18 -4.47 15.64 10.95
N LYS A 19 -4.17 15.07 9.77
CA LYS A 19 -4.86 15.36 8.51
C LYS A 19 -6.37 15.20 8.62
N SER A 20 -6.88 14.01 8.98
CA SER A 20 -8.32 13.72 9.08
C SER A 20 -9.00 14.59 10.15
N THR A 21 -8.29 14.91 11.26
CA THR A 21 -8.81 15.81 12.30
C THR A 21 -8.96 17.25 11.79
N LEU A 22 -8.01 17.73 10.97
CA LEU A 22 -8.11 19.04 10.35
C LEU A 22 -9.24 19.06 9.30
N SER A 23 -9.35 18.02 8.47
CA SER A 23 -10.45 17.86 7.51
C SER A 23 -11.82 17.94 8.19
N ASP A 24 -12.00 17.24 9.33
CA ASP A 24 -13.22 17.31 10.13
C ASP A 24 -13.52 18.74 10.59
N ARG A 25 -12.49 19.50 11.02
CA ARG A 25 -12.65 20.90 11.45
C ARG A 25 -13.05 21.81 10.30
N LEU A 26 -12.46 21.65 9.13
CA LEU A 26 -12.84 22.42 7.95
C LEU A 26 -14.30 22.15 7.57
N ILE A 27 -14.77 20.90 7.64
CA ILE A 27 -16.16 20.51 7.39
C ILE A 27 -17.09 21.15 8.43
N GLU A 28 -16.73 21.12 9.72
CA GLU A 28 -17.52 21.69 10.81
C GLU A 28 -17.65 23.21 10.66
N PHE A 29 -16.54 23.95 10.50
CA PHE A 29 -16.54 25.41 10.39
C PHE A 29 -17.28 25.93 9.15
N THR A 30 -17.32 25.16 8.09
CA THR A 30 -18.07 25.51 6.86
C THR A 30 -19.52 25.05 6.87
N GLY A 31 -19.95 24.36 7.95
CA GLY A 31 -21.31 23.84 8.07
C GLY A 31 -21.65 22.72 7.10
N GLY A 32 -20.65 21.97 6.65
CA GLY A 32 -20.81 20.84 5.73
C GLY A 32 -21.62 19.68 6.31
N LEU A 33 -21.65 19.57 7.66
CA LEU A 33 -22.48 18.64 8.42
C LEU A 33 -23.07 19.33 9.65
N GLU A 34 -24.26 18.89 10.07
CA GLU A 34 -24.82 19.32 11.34
C GLU A 34 -24.02 18.72 12.52
N SER A 35 -23.85 19.47 13.62
CA SER A 35 -23.05 19.05 14.78
C SER A 35 -23.44 17.67 15.33
N ARG A 36 -24.70 17.26 15.21
CA ARG A 36 -25.21 15.95 15.62
C ARG A 36 -24.81 14.80 14.66
N GLU A 37 -24.45 15.12 13.41
CA GLU A 37 -24.01 14.17 12.40
C GLU A 37 -22.48 14.03 12.35
N MET A 38 -21.75 14.95 12.99
CA MET A 38 -20.29 14.91 13.09
C MET A 38 -19.84 13.68 13.88
N LYS A 39 -19.03 12.86 13.26
CA LYS A 39 -18.28 11.75 13.86
C LYS A 39 -16.80 12.05 13.67
N ALA A 40 -15.95 11.48 14.50
CA ALA A 40 -14.51 11.55 14.24
C ALA A 40 -14.17 10.87 12.92
N GLN A 41 -13.28 11.49 12.14
CA GLN A 41 -12.81 10.99 10.85
C GLN A 41 -13.97 10.75 9.85
N VAL A 42 -14.75 11.81 9.61
CA VAL A 42 -15.96 11.75 8.75
C VAL A 42 -15.65 11.27 7.33
N LEU A 43 -14.48 11.62 6.80
CA LEU A 43 -14.04 11.24 5.45
C LEU A 43 -13.44 9.82 5.40
N ASP A 44 -12.95 9.27 6.51
CA ASP A 44 -12.46 7.90 6.59
C ASP A 44 -13.66 6.94 6.60
N SER A 45 -14.08 6.48 5.42
CA SER A 45 -15.32 5.73 5.23
C SER A 45 -15.24 4.27 5.66
N MET A 46 -14.04 3.68 5.62
CA MET A 46 -13.79 2.28 5.97
C MET A 46 -13.49 2.13 7.45
N ASP A 47 -13.97 1.02 8.07
CA ASP A 47 -13.65 0.71 9.46
C ASP A 47 -12.14 0.53 9.66
N ILE A 48 -11.46 -0.08 8.69
CA ILE A 48 -10.01 -0.30 8.71
C ILE A 48 -9.21 1.01 8.69
N GLU A 49 -9.70 2.06 8.01
CA GLU A 49 -9.09 3.40 8.03
C GLU A 49 -9.12 3.98 9.45
N ARG A 50 -10.29 3.91 10.09
CA ARG A 50 -10.49 4.42 11.46
C ARG A 50 -9.71 3.64 12.52
N GLU A 51 -9.66 2.31 12.40
CA GLU A 51 -8.91 1.45 13.32
C GLU A 51 -7.40 1.67 13.22
N ARG A 52 -6.88 1.84 12.01
CA ARG A 52 -5.45 2.04 11.75
C ARG A 52 -5.01 3.51 11.82
N GLY A 53 -5.95 4.45 11.85
CA GLY A 53 -5.68 5.89 11.84
C GLY A 53 -5.04 6.39 10.54
N ILE A 54 -5.31 5.73 9.42
CA ILE A 54 -4.75 6.07 8.10
C ILE A 54 -5.86 6.19 7.07
N THR A 55 -5.76 7.16 6.18
CA THR A 55 -6.59 7.24 4.98
C THR A 55 -6.03 6.28 3.93
N ILE A 56 -6.87 5.41 3.39
CA ILE A 56 -6.51 4.42 2.36
C ILE A 56 -6.96 4.93 1.00
N LYS A 57 -8.22 5.38 0.89
CA LYS A 57 -8.80 5.86 -0.35
C LYS A 57 -9.07 7.37 -0.28
N ALA A 58 -8.66 8.08 -1.32
CA ALA A 58 -8.93 9.51 -1.42
C ALA A 58 -10.45 9.79 -1.43
N GLN A 59 -10.86 10.76 -0.63
CA GLN A 59 -12.24 11.22 -0.55
C GLN A 59 -12.31 12.69 -0.95
N THR A 60 -13.42 13.11 -1.55
CA THR A 60 -13.64 14.51 -1.90
C THR A 60 -14.86 15.05 -1.21
N VAL A 61 -14.79 16.30 -0.79
CA VAL A 61 -15.91 17.01 -0.18
C VAL A 61 -15.94 18.45 -0.68
N ARG A 62 -17.15 18.90 -1.07
CA ARG A 62 -17.43 20.30 -1.43
C ARG A 62 -17.94 21.02 -0.19
N LEU A 63 -17.29 22.14 0.15
CA LEU A 63 -17.62 23.00 1.27
C LEU A 63 -17.95 24.40 0.75
N ASN A 64 -18.93 25.07 1.32
CA ASN A 64 -19.27 26.45 0.99
C ASN A 64 -18.83 27.35 2.15
N TYR A 65 -17.89 28.23 1.87
CA TYR A 65 -17.33 29.14 2.86
C TYR A 65 -17.68 30.59 2.53
N LYS A 66 -18.26 31.31 3.50
CA LYS A 66 -18.49 32.75 3.40
C LYS A 66 -17.31 33.49 3.99
N ALA A 67 -16.45 34.04 3.10
CA ALA A 67 -15.23 34.73 3.51
C ALA A 67 -15.49 36.13 4.08
N LYS A 68 -14.44 36.70 4.69
CA LYS A 68 -14.46 38.06 5.28
C LYS A 68 -14.71 39.17 4.23
N ASP A 69 -14.43 38.90 2.95
CA ASP A 69 -14.76 39.81 1.83
C ASP A 69 -16.25 39.85 1.46
N GLY A 70 -17.07 39.03 2.14
CA GLY A 70 -18.52 38.92 1.95
C GLY A 70 -18.93 37.99 0.79
N GLN A 71 -18.00 37.44 0.03
CA GLN A 71 -18.27 36.48 -1.04
C GLN A 71 -18.38 35.05 -0.49
N THR A 72 -19.10 34.21 -1.22
CA THR A 72 -19.13 32.77 -0.93
C THR A 72 -18.18 32.06 -1.88
N TYR A 73 -17.31 31.24 -1.31
CA TYR A 73 -16.35 30.41 -2.02
C TYR A 73 -16.75 28.95 -1.94
N GLN A 74 -16.51 28.23 -3.01
CA GLN A 74 -16.63 26.79 -3.08
C GLN A 74 -15.25 26.16 -2.86
N LEU A 75 -15.08 25.48 -1.76
CA LEU A 75 -13.85 24.79 -1.38
C LEU A 75 -14.04 23.31 -1.66
N ASN A 76 -13.30 22.76 -2.61
CA ASN A 76 -13.28 21.33 -2.90
C ASN A 76 -12.03 20.73 -2.24
N LEU A 77 -12.23 20.10 -1.10
CA LEU A 77 -11.17 19.41 -0.37
C LEU A 77 -11.04 17.98 -0.88
N MET A 78 -9.84 17.58 -1.27
CA MET A 78 -9.48 16.21 -1.55
C MET A 78 -8.62 15.66 -0.40
N ASP A 79 -9.19 14.76 0.39
CA ASP A 79 -8.49 14.08 1.47
C ASP A 79 -7.69 12.91 0.89
N THR A 80 -6.36 12.95 1.01
CA THR A 80 -5.44 12.01 0.36
C THR A 80 -4.77 11.09 1.39
N PRO A 81 -4.40 9.85 1.01
CA PRO A 81 -3.56 9.02 1.85
C PRO A 81 -2.23 9.70 2.19
N GLY A 82 -1.64 9.35 3.35
CA GLY A 82 -0.33 9.85 3.76
C GLY A 82 0.82 8.88 3.54
N HIS A 83 0.54 7.60 3.27
CA HIS A 83 1.55 6.54 3.21
C HIS A 83 2.12 6.35 1.80
N VAL A 84 3.42 6.00 1.72
CA VAL A 84 4.14 5.80 0.44
C VAL A 84 3.50 4.77 -0.48
N ASP A 85 2.95 3.69 0.07
CA ASP A 85 2.27 2.64 -0.70
C ASP A 85 1.07 3.19 -1.50
N PHE A 86 0.51 4.33 -1.10
CA PHE A 86 -0.61 5.00 -1.76
C PHE A 86 -0.20 6.26 -2.54
N SER A 87 1.08 6.43 -2.85
CA SER A 87 1.59 7.58 -3.61
C SER A 87 0.89 7.79 -4.95
N TYR A 88 0.41 6.70 -5.57
CA TYR A 88 -0.39 6.74 -6.79
C TYR A 88 -1.76 7.41 -6.57
N GLU A 89 -2.44 7.11 -5.45
CA GLU A 89 -3.69 7.77 -5.05
C GLU A 89 -3.46 9.27 -4.77
N VAL A 90 -2.34 9.59 -4.08
CA VAL A 90 -1.93 10.98 -3.80
C VAL A 90 -1.73 11.75 -5.11
N SER A 91 -0.93 11.21 -6.03
CA SER A 91 -0.62 11.85 -7.31
C SER A 91 -1.89 12.16 -8.14
N ARG A 92 -2.85 11.22 -8.19
CA ARG A 92 -4.13 11.42 -8.89
C ARG A 92 -4.97 12.53 -8.27
N SER A 93 -5.03 12.55 -6.96
CA SER A 93 -5.79 13.57 -6.23
C SER A 93 -5.17 14.96 -6.39
N LEU A 94 -3.84 15.04 -6.32
CA LEU A 94 -3.13 16.30 -6.53
C LEU A 94 -3.34 16.85 -7.94
N ALA A 95 -3.34 16.00 -8.97
CA ALA A 95 -3.60 16.43 -10.35
C ALA A 95 -5.01 17.03 -10.58
N ALA A 96 -5.94 16.83 -9.64
CA ALA A 96 -7.26 17.45 -9.68
C ALA A 96 -7.34 18.79 -8.91
N CYS A 97 -6.24 19.23 -8.30
CA CYS A 97 -6.16 20.40 -7.44
C CYS A 97 -5.29 21.51 -8.04
N GLU A 98 -5.44 22.73 -7.54
CA GLU A 98 -4.57 23.87 -7.77
C GLU A 98 -3.72 24.19 -6.55
N GLY A 99 -4.05 23.67 -5.37
CA GLY A 99 -3.31 23.93 -4.15
C GLY A 99 -3.14 22.72 -3.25
N ALA A 100 -2.14 22.77 -2.37
CA ALA A 100 -1.88 21.76 -1.36
C ALA A 100 -1.57 22.41 -0.01
N LEU A 101 -2.27 21.97 1.05
CA LEU A 101 -1.93 22.30 2.42
C LEU A 101 -0.85 21.32 2.89
N VAL A 102 0.37 21.81 3.13
CA VAL A 102 1.47 21.00 3.65
C VAL A 102 1.40 21.01 5.17
N LEU A 103 0.78 19.99 5.75
CA LEU A 103 0.49 19.91 7.16
C LEU A 103 1.64 19.26 7.93
N VAL A 104 2.20 19.98 8.90
CA VAL A 104 3.29 19.54 9.75
C VAL A 104 2.87 19.59 11.22
N ASP A 105 3.08 18.50 11.94
CA ASP A 105 2.92 18.45 13.40
C ASP A 105 4.02 19.27 14.08
N ALA A 106 3.66 20.35 14.79
CA ALA A 106 4.59 21.23 15.47
C ALA A 106 5.36 20.55 16.64
N THR A 107 4.98 19.34 17.05
CA THR A 107 5.70 18.55 18.07
C THR A 107 6.72 17.59 17.47
N GLN A 108 6.53 17.19 16.21
CA GLN A 108 7.38 16.21 15.52
C GLN A 108 8.25 16.82 14.43
N GLY A 109 7.84 17.98 13.88
CA GLY A 109 8.50 18.63 12.77
C GLY A 109 8.30 17.90 11.43
N VAL A 110 9.09 18.28 10.43
CA VAL A 110 9.05 17.68 9.09
C VAL A 110 9.46 16.21 9.14
N GLN A 111 8.73 15.36 8.43
CA GLN A 111 8.93 13.92 8.32
C GLN A 111 9.16 13.51 6.86
N ALA A 112 9.72 12.31 6.63
CA ALA A 112 10.07 11.84 5.30
C ALA A 112 8.89 11.84 4.31
N GLN A 113 7.71 11.39 4.75
CA GLN A 113 6.51 11.39 3.90
C GLN A 113 5.98 12.80 3.60
N THR A 114 6.14 13.77 4.52
CA THR A 114 5.79 15.17 4.26
C THR A 114 6.62 15.71 3.09
N LEU A 115 7.92 15.42 3.11
CA LEU A 115 8.85 15.83 2.06
C LEU A 115 8.50 15.17 0.72
N ALA A 116 8.28 13.85 0.70
CA ALA A 116 7.92 13.13 -0.52
C ALA A 116 6.61 13.65 -1.13
N ASN A 117 5.58 13.88 -0.30
CA ASN A 117 4.30 14.42 -0.77
C ASN A 117 4.39 15.89 -1.21
N ALA A 118 5.26 16.70 -0.58
CA ALA A 118 5.53 18.07 -1.04
C ALA A 118 6.18 18.07 -2.43
N TYR A 119 7.11 17.17 -2.71
CA TYR A 119 7.67 17.02 -4.07
C TYR A 119 6.61 16.57 -5.09
N LEU A 120 5.69 15.66 -4.72
CA LEU A 120 4.57 15.29 -5.60
C LEU A 120 3.65 16.48 -5.89
N ALA A 121 3.44 17.38 -4.91
CA ALA A 121 2.68 18.60 -5.11
C ALA A 121 3.42 19.57 -6.05
N LEU A 122 4.74 19.71 -5.89
CA LEU A 122 5.59 20.51 -6.77
C LEU A 122 5.61 19.99 -8.21
N ASP A 123 5.70 18.67 -8.39
CA ASP A 123 5.67 18.01 -9.71
C ASP A 123 4.33 18.21 -10.44
N ASN A 124 3.26 18.55 -9.71
CA ASN A 124 1.94 18.90 -10.25
C ASN A 124 1.71 20.43 -10.32
N ASP A 125 2.74 21.26 -10.16
CA ASP A 125 2.68 22.74 -10.20
C ASP A 125 1.65 23.32 -9.21
N LEU A 126 1.46 22.72 -8.02
CA LEU A 126 0.50 23.21 -7.05
C LEU A 126 1.07 24.34 -6.19
N GLU A 127 0.21 25.33 -5.88
CA GLU A 127 0.52 26.31 -4.84
C GLU A 127 0.49 25.65 -3.46
N MET A 128 1.60 25.69 -2.74
CA MET A 128 1.77 25.02 -1.45
C MET A 128 1.64 26.00 -0.29
N LEU A 129 0.69 25.71 0.62
CA LEU A 129 0.48 26.49 1.84
C LEU A 129 0.94 25.68 3.06
N PRO A 130 2.04 26.07 3.74
CA PRO A 130 2.50 25.36 4.93
C PRO A 130 1.60 25.65 6.13
N VAL A 131 1.22 24.59 6.86
CA VAL A 131 0.32 24.63 8.03
C VAL A 131 0.94 23.85 9.18
N LEU A 132 1.06 24.48 10.34
CA LEU A 132 1.60 23.89 11.56
C LEU A 132 0.44 23.44 12.45
N ASN A 133 0.33 22.14 12.70
CA ASN A 133 -0.75 21.57 13.50
C ASN A 133 -0.32 21.20 14.91
N LYS A 134 -1.29 20.91 15.76
CA LYS A 134 -1.15 20.47 17.16
C LYS A 134 -0.49 21.50 18.07
N ILE A 135 -0.73 22.77 17.83
CA ILE A 135 -0.22 23.87 18.69
C ILE A 135 -0.81 23.87 20.10
N ASP A 136 -1.88 23.10 20.32
CA ASP A 136 -2.48 22.88 21.63
C ASP A 136 -1.63 22.01 22.57
N LEU A 137 -0.62 21.31 22.04
CA LEU A 137 0.24 20.46 22.83
C LEU A 137 1.42 21.25 23.44
N PRO A 138 1.75 21.04 24.74
CA PRO A 138 2.84 21.75 25.40
C PRO A 138 4.23 21.53 24.78
N SER A 139 4.40 20.44 24.01
CA SER A 139 5.64 20.08 23.32
C SER A 139 5.76 20.70 21.92
N SER A 140 4.79 21.52 21.49
CA SER A 140 4.82 22.16 20.20
C SER A 140 5.90 23.24 20.13
N ASP A 141 6.72 23.21 19.06
CA ASP A 141 7.73 24.21 18.75
C ASP A 141 7.50 24.78 17.34
N VAL A 142 6.69 25.82 17.30
CA VAL A 142 6.29 26.50 16.05
C VAL A 142 7.50 27.12 15.36
N ALA A 143 8.43 27.73 16.12
CA ALA A 143 9.58 28.40 15.54
C ALA A 143 10.57 27.42 14.88
N ALA A 144 10.94 26.37 15.60
CA ALA A 144 11.82 25.34 15.05
C ALA A 144 11.18 24.59 13.87
N THR A 145 9.84 24.39 13.89
CA THR A 145 9.14 23.73 12.79
C THR A 145 9.09 24.61 11.53
N ARG A 146 8.93 25.92 11.65
CA ARG A 146 9.03 26.87 10.53
C ARG A 146 10.41 26.82 9.87
N GLU A 147 11.47 26.85 10.67
CA GLU A 147 12.84 26.73 10.19
C GLU A 147 13.05 25.41 9.42
N GLN A 148 12.55 24.29 9.95
CA GLN A 148 12.62 22.99 9.27
C GLN A 148 11.88 22.98 7.94
N ILE A 149 10.70 23.60 7.83
CA ILE A 149 9.96 23.69 6.55
C ILE A 149 10.76 24.45 5.52
N ALA A 150 11.37 25.57 5.93
CA ALA A 150 12.20 26.37 5.03
C ALA A 150 13.46 25.60 4.56
N ASP A 151 14.16 24.96 5.50
CA ASP A 151 15.43 24.29 5.22
C ASP A 151 15.26 22.96 4.45
N VAL A 152 14.19 22.20 4.74
CA VAL A 152 14.01 20.83 4.20
C VAL A 152 13.15 20.82 2.95
N ILE A 153 12.04 21.56 2.97
CA ILE A 153 11.07 21.58 1.85
C ILE A 153 11.38 22.73 0.90
N GLY A 154 12.00 23.80 1.40
CA GLY A 154 12.31 24.99 0.61
C GLY A 154 11.13 25.96 0.47
N LEU A 155 10.10 25.82 1.31
CA LEU A 155 8.94 26.72 1.33
C LEU A 155 9.19 27.89 2.29
N ASP A 156 8.75 29.10 1.90
CA ASP A 156 8.69 30.21 2.85
C ASP A 156 7.66 29.92 3.95
N ALA A 157 8.15 29.69 5.15
CA ALA A 157 7.33 29.33 6.30
C ALA A 157 7.21 30.46 7.34
N ASN A 158 7.68 31.68 7.03
CA ASN A 158 7.59 32.81 7.95
C ASN A 158 6.14 33.11 8.32
N ASP A 159 5.24 33.03 7.33
CA ASP A 159 3.81 33.26 7.48
C ASP A 159 3.00 31.96 7.61
N ALA A 160 3.67 30.81 7.83
CA ALA A 160 2.98 29.53 8.00
C ALA A 160 1.96 29.61 9.15
N LEU A 161 0.72 29.22 8.87
CA LEU A 161 -0.35 29.28 9.86
C LEU A 161 -0.20 28.19 10.92
N ALA A 162 -0.36 28.59 12.17
CA ALA A 162 -0.36 27.71 13.30
C ALA A 162 -1.80 27.37 13.71
N VAL A 163 -2.16 26.10 13.69
CA VAL A 163 -3.53 25.64 13.95
C VAL A 163 -3.58 24.47 14.94
N SER A 164 -4.72 24.24 15.53
CA SER A 164 -5.06 23.00 16.20
C SER A 164 -6.31 22.38 15.57
N GLY A 165 -6.14 21.30 14.83
CA GLY A 165 -7.29 20.52 14.34
C GLY A 165 -8.15 19.97 15.48
N LYS A 166 -7.59 19.77 16.67
CA LYS A 166 -8.32 19.27 17.84
C LYS A 166 -9.20 20.34 18.48
N THR A 167 -8.70 21.53 18.73
CA THR A 167 -9.43 22.62 19.40
C THR A 167 -10.16 23.55 18.43
N GLY A 168 -9.71 23.62 17.18
CA GLY A 168 -10.20 24.53 16.14
C GLY A 168 -9.48 25.87 16.11
N ASP A 169 -8.47 26.08 16.98
CA ASP A 169 -7.69 27.33 17.01
C ASP A 169 -6.97 27.51 15.67
N GLY A 170 -7.00 28.76 15.14
CA GLY A 170 -6.37 29.12 13.88
C GLY A 170 -7.09 28.64 12.60
N VAL A 171 -8.08 27.76 12.70
CA VAL A 171 -8.80 27.22 11.53
C VAL A 171 -9.60 28.27 10.76
N PRO A 172 -10.27 29.27 11.40
CA PRO A 172 -10.91 30.35 10.66
C PRO A 172 -9.94 31.18 9.82
N ASP A 173 -8.72 31.41 10.32
CA ASP A 173 -7.70 32.16 9.58
C ASP A 173 -7.12 31.29 8.44
N LEU A 174 -7.00 29.97 8.65
CA LEU A 174 -6.63 29.04 7.59
C LEU A 174 -7.64 29.06 6.42
N LEU A 175 -8.94 29.11 6.71
CA LEU A 175 -9.97 29.24 5.67
C LEU A 175 -9.82 30.52 4.85
N GLU A 176 -9.48 31.65 5.48
CA GLU A 176 -9.20 32.91 4.78
C GLU A 176 -7.92 32.83 3.91
N GLU A 177 -6.86 32.19 4.42
CA GLU A 177 -5.63 32.00 3.66
C GLU A 177 -5.86 31.06 2.44
N ILE A 178 -6.64 30.01 2.57
CA ILE A 178 -7.03 29.14 1.44
C ILE A 178 -7.70 29.97 0.35
N VAL A 179 -8.62 30.85 0.70
CA VAL A 179 -9.35 31.71 -0.24
C VAL A 179 -8.43 32.71 -0.93
N THR A 180 -7.50 33.32 -0.17
CA THR A 180 -6.67 34.43 -0.65
C THR A 180 -5.41 33.97 -1.39
N LYS A 181 -4.74 32.90 -0.92
CA LYS A 181 -3.45 32.44 -1.47
C LYS A 181 -3.58 31.38 -2.54
N LEU A 182 -4.54 30.44 -2.40
CA LEU A 182 -4.68 29.40 -3.43
C LEU A 182 -5.33 29.98 -4.69
N PRO A 183 -4.81 29.64 -5.88
CA PRO A 183 -5.38 30.12 -7.14
C PRO A 183 -6.74 29.46 -7.44
N PRO A 184 -7.61 30.14 -8.18
CA PRO A 184 -8.79 29.51 -8.74
C PRO A 184 -8.41 28.57 -9.88
N PRO A 185 -9.28 27.60 -10.21
CA PRO A 185 -9.06 26.71 -11.36
C PRO A 185 -9.03 27.48 -12.68
N HIS A 186 -8.16 27.02 -13.58
CA HIS A 186 -8.11 27.51 -14.96
C HIS A 186 -9.05 26.71 -15.85
N GLY A 187 -9.47 27.28 -16.98
CA GLY A 187 -10.28 26.65 -18.02
C GLY A 187 -11.27 27.61 -18.67
N ASP A 188 -11.83 27.20 -19.82
CA ASP A 188 -12.82 27.98 -20.58
C ASP A 188 -14.17 27.25 -20.59
N GLU A 189 -15.19 27.88 -19.99
CA GLU A 189 -16.55 27.31 -19.92
C GLU A 189 -17.23 27.19 -21.32
N ASN A 190 -16.76 27.97 -22.31
CA ASN A 190 -17.31 27.96 -23.66
C ASN A 190 -16.59 26.97 -24.60
N ALA A 191 -15.48 26.39 -24.15
CA ALA A 191 -14.75 25.39 -24.92
C ALA A 191 -15.49 24.03 -24.96
N PRO A 192 -15.12 23.13 -25.89
CA PRO A 192 -15.59 21.75 -25.85
C PRO A 192 -15.31 21.09 -24.51
N THR A 193 -16.25 20.28 -24.01
CA THR A 193 -16.11 19.61 -22.71
C THR A 193 -14.83 18.77 -22.64
N ARG A 194 -13.98 19.05 -21.67
CA ARG A 194 -12.82 18.26 -21.25
C ARG A 194 -12.90 18.03 -19.75
N ALA A 195 -13.09 16.80 -19.34
CA ALA A 195 -13.05 16.44 -17.93
C ALA A 195 -12.04 15.32 -17.69
N LEU A 196 -11.24 15.46 -16.64
CA LEU A 196 -10.30 14.44 -16.20
C LEU A 196 -11.03 13.40 -15.35
N LEU A 197 -10.89 12.13 -15.68
CA LEU A 197 -11.32 11.03 -14.84
C LEU A 197 -10.29 10.81 -13.73
N VAL A 198 -10.63 11.25 -12.53
CA VAL A 198 -9.72 11.22 -11.37
C VAL A 198 -9.70 9.85 -10.70
N ASP A 199 -10.89 9.30 -10.46
CA ASP A 199 -11.07 7.98 -9.86
C ASP A 199 -12.40 7.34 -10.29
N SER A 200 -12.53 6.04 -10.07
CA SER A 200 -13.78 5.33 -10.31
C SER A 200 -13.93 4.15 -9.35
N TRP A 201 -15.18 3.83 -8.99
CA TRP A 201 -15.48 2.66 -8.15
C TRP A 201 -16.84 2.08 -8.51
N TYR A 202 -17.03 0.84 -8.13
CA TYR A 202 -18.30 0.16 -8.31
C TYR A 202 -19.14 0.24 -7.02
N ASP A 203 -20.35 0.72 -7.14
CA ASP A 203 -21.37 0.70 -6.11
C ASP A 203 -22.46 -0.32 -6.50
N SER A 204 -22.87 -1.18 -5.56
CA SER A 204 -23.83 -2.25 -5.82
C SER A 204 -25.22 -1.76 -6.25
N TYR A 205 -25.59 -0.52 -5.90
CA TYR A 205 -26.87 0.09 -6.21
C TYR A 205 -26.82 1.07 -7.39
N LEU A 206 -25.69 1.78 -7.53
CA LEU A 206 -25.53 2.85 -8.51
C LEU A 206 -24.77 2.41 -9.77
N GLY A 207 -24.11 1.26 -9.72
CA GLY A 207 -23.16 0.83 -10.75
C GLY A 207 -21.81 1.56 -10.63
N VAL A 208 -21.18 1.85 -11.76
CA VAL A 208 -19.90 2.56 -11.78
C VAL A 208 -20.12 4.04 -11.50
N VAL A 209 -19.52 4.54 -10.41
CA VAL A 209 -19.44 5.95 -10.05
C VAL A 209 -18.07 6.47 -10.47
N ILE A 210 -18.05 7.57 -11.20
CA ILE A 210 -16.83 8.15 -11.76
C ILE A 210 -16.61 9.53 -11.15
N LEU A 211 -15.47 9.74 -10.49
CA LEU A 211 -15.05 11.04 -10.00
C LEU A 211 -14.37 11.81 -11.12
N VAL A 212 -14.84 13.01 -11.38
CA VAL A 212 -14.36 13.85 -12.47
C VAL A 212 -13.98 15.24 -11.99
N ARG A 213 -12.96 15.81 -12.65
CA ARG A 213 -12.64 17.22 -12.60
C ARG A 213 -12.95 17.83 -13.97
N VAL A 214 -13.89 18.76 -14.05
CA VAL A 214 -14.17 19.50 -15.28
C VAL A 214 -13.09 20.54 -15.50
N VAL A 215 -12.31 20.39 -16.58
CA VAL A 215 -11.24 21.32 -16.95
C VAL A 215 -11.78 22.43 -17.83
N ASP A 216 -12.48 22.07 -18.93
CA ASP A 216 -13.12 23.00 -19.83
C ASP A 216 -14.57 22.60 -20.11
N GLY A 217 -15.37 23.56 -20.53
CA GLY A 217 -16.77 23.34 -20.87
C GLY A 217 -17.64 22.99 -19.66
N THR A 218 -18.69 22.24 -19.91
CA THR A 218 -19.64 21.79 -18.88
C THR A 218 -20.02 20.33 -19.08
N LEU A 219 -20.32 19.63 -17.98
CA LEU A 219 -20.94 18.32 -17.99
C LEU A 219 -22.39 18.41 -17.54
N ASN A 220 -23.32 17.86 -18.31
CA ASN A 220 -24.74 17.96 -18.06
C ASN A 220 -25.39 16.58 -17.89
N ARG A 221 -26.42 16.51 -17.09
CA ARG A 221 -27.28 15.34 -17.01
C ARG A 221 -27.93 15.08 -18.37
N GLY A 222 -27.96 13.84 -18.81
CA GLY A 222 -28.50 13.45 -20.13
C GLY A 222 -27.53 13.69 -21.30
N GLN A 223 -26.37 14.30 -21.08
CA GLN A 223 -25.35 14.47 -22.12
C GLN A 223 -24.75 13.14 -22.51
N LYS A 224 -24.53 12.93 -23.81
CA LYS A 224 -23.81 11.78 -24.34
C LYS A 224 -22.33 12.09 -24.32
N ILE A 225 -21.57 11.38 -23.50
CA ILE A 225 -20.13 11.54 -23.30
C ILE A 225 -19.36 10.43 -24.00
N LYS A 226 -18.09 10.69 -24.29
CA LYS A 226 -17.14 9.75 -24.86
C LYS A 226 -15.87 9.71 -24.01
N PHE A 227 -15.39 8.53 -23.69
CA PHE A 227 -14.08 8.27 -23.08
C PHE A 227 -13.05 8.20 -24.21
N MET A 228 -12.03 9.06 -24.16
CA MET A 228 -11.13 9.22 -25.30
C MET A 228 -10.15 8.05 -25.45
N ALA A 229 -9.67 7.46 -24.35
CA ALA A 229 -8.73 6.33 -24.38
C ALA A 229 -9.38 5.02 -24.81
N THR A 230 -10.62 4.75 -24.38
CA THR A 230 -11.33 3.50 -24.69
C THR A 230 -12.26 3.63 -25.89
N GLY A 231 -12.65 4.86 -26.22
CA GLY A 231 -13.64 5.15 -27.27
C GLY A 231 -15.09 4.83 -26.88
N ALA A 232 -15.32 4.37 -25.65
CA ALA A 232 -16.65 4.03 -25.15
C ALA A 232 -17.54 5.27 -25.01
N GLU A 233 -18.83 5.13 -25.32
CA GLU A 233 -19.81 6.22 -25.26
C GLU A 233 -20.96 5.85 -24.34
N TYR A 234 -21.31 6.77 -23.44
CA TYR A 234 -22.38 6.60 -22.47
C TYR A 234 -23.20 7.87 -22.30
N VAL A 235 -24.40 7.74 -21.76
CA VAL A 235 -25.24 8.88 -21.37
C VAL A 235 -25.10 9.09 -19.87
N VAL A 236 -24.96 10.34 -19.44
CA VAL A 236 -24.89 10.72 -18.03
C VAL A 236 -26.28 10.62 -17.40
N ASP A 237 -26.50 9.61 -16.56
CA ASP A 237 -27.77 9.40 -15.86
C ASP A 237 -27.91 10.32 -14.65
N LYS A 238 -26.85 10.41 -13.84
CA LYS A 238 -26.76 11.27 -12.67
C LYS A 238 -25.43 12.00 -12.66
N ILE A 239 -25.44 13.21 -12.12
CA ILE A 239 -24.28 14.06 -11.94
C ILE A 239 -24.43 14.80 -10.61
N GLY A 240 -23.32 15.04 -9.92
CA GLY A 240 -23.36 15.71 -8.62
C GLY A 240 -22.01 15.85 -7.97
N TYR A 241 -22.04 16.14 -6.66
CA TYR A 241 -20.86 16.32 -5.83
C TYR A 241 -21.08 15.74 -4.43
N PHE A 242 -20.04 15.65 -3.62
CA PHE A 242 -20.09 15.12 -2.25
C PHE A 242 -20.02 16.23 -1.21
N THR A 243 -20.88 16.13 -0.14
CA THR A 243 -20.92 17.07 1.00
C THR A 243 -21.04 16.38 2.38
N PRO A 244 -20.33 15.47 2.83
CA PRO A 244 -19.82 14.16 2.41
C PRO A 244 -20.84 13.23 1.77
N LYS A 245 -22.14 13.53 1.86
CA LYS A 245 -23.21 12.77 1.16
C LYS A 245 -23.29 13.19 -0.30
N MET A 246 -23.75 12.29 -1.15
CA MET A 246 -24.00 12.60 -2.56
C MET A 246 -25.12 13.63 -2.70
N VAL A 247 -24.87 14.69 -3.45
CA VAL A 247 -25.85 15.71 -3.85
C VAL A 247 -25.93 15.73 -5.36
N ASN A 248 -27.12 15.48 -5.92
CA ASN A 248 -27.33 15.52 -7.35
C ASN A 248 -27.56 16.96 -7.81
N VAL A 249 -27.03 17.28 -9.00
CA VAL A 249 -27.22 18.54 -9.72
C VAL A 249 -27.52 18.26 -11.19
N ASP A 250 -27.86 19.29 -11.96
CA ASP A 250 -28.09 19.12 -13.40
C ASP A 250 -26.82 19.35 -14.23
N THR A 251 -25.86 20.13 -13.69
CA THR A 251 -24.64 20.55 -14.40
C THR A 251 -23.46 20.66 -13.46
N LEU A 252 -22.27 20.21 -13.91
CA LEU A 252 -20.97 20.59 -13.37
C LEU A 252 -20.30 21.56 -14.33
N HIS A 253 -19.78 22.66 -13.79
CA HIS A 253 -19.13 23.73 -14.53
C HIS A 253 -17.59 23.58 -14.53
N THR A 254 -16.94 24.32 -15.41
CA THR A 254 -15.48 24.42 -15.47
C THR A 254 -14.89 24.71 -14.10
N GLY A 255 -13.88 23.93 -13.71
CA GLY A 255 -13.19 24.02 -12.43
C GLY A 255 -13.84 23.18 -11.32
N GLU A 256 -15.03 22.63 -11.49
CA GLU A 256 -15.68 21.86 -10.45
C GLU A 256 -15.21 20.40 -10.40
N ILE A 257 -15.15 19.85 -9.19
CA ILE A 257 -14.96 18.43 -8.92
C ILE A 257 -16.33 17.84 -8.55
N GLY A 258 -16.66 16.70 -9.14
CA GLY A 258 -17.91 16.02 -8.88
C GLY A 258 -17.91 14.58 -9.36
N PHE A 259 -19.06 13.94 -9.31
CA PHE A 259 -19.25 12.57 -9.81
C PHE A 259 -20.24 12.52 -10.96
N ILE A 260 -20.07 11.52 -11.81
CA ILE A 260 -21.04 11.12 -12.81
C ILE A 260 -21.36 9.62 -12.68
N ILE A 261 -22.59 9.25 -13.02
CA ILE A 261 -23.08 7.88 -13.10
C ILE A 261 -23.69 7.69 -14.48
N THR A 262 -23.30 6.65 -15.18
CA THR A 262 -23.62 6.45 -16.61
C THR A 262 -24.34 5.13 -16.90
N GLY A 263 -24.74 4.38 -15.85
CA GLY A 263 -25.31 3.05 -16.02
C GLY A 263 -24.33 2.00 -16.57
N MET A 264 -23.02 2.32 -16.60
CA MET A 264 -21.94 1.42 -16.97
C MET A 264 -21.89 0.23 -16.02
N LYS A 265 -21.76 -0.98 -16.58
CA LYS A 265 -21.72 -2.23 -15.81
C LYS A 265 -20.31 -2.76 -15.61
N THR A 266 -19.37 -2.32 -16.46
CA THR A 266 -17.97 -2.77 -16.43
C THR A 266 -17.03 -1.59 -16.31
N ILE A 267 -16.12 -1.64 -15.35
CA ILE A 267 -15.13 -0.58 -15.11
C ILE A 267 -14.05 -0.51 -16.23
N HIS A 268 -13.92 -1.58 -17.01
CA HIS A 268 -12.93 -1.64 -18.11
C HIS A 268 -13.13 -0.56 -19.18
N ASP A 269 -14.35 -0.02 -19.31
CA ASP A 269 -14.67 1.02 -20.28
C ASP A 269 -14.28 2.42 -19.79
N CYS A 270 -13.95 2.58 -18.48
CA CYS A 270 -13.44 3.82 -17.92
C CYS A 270 -12.04 3.59 -17.31
N LYS A 271 -11.05 4.20 -17.93
CA LYS A 271 -9.66 4.12 -17.45
C LYS A 271 -9.34 5.36 -16.61
N VAL A 272 -8.87 5.18 -15.40
CA VAL A 272 -8.43 6.29 -14.55
C VAL A 272 -7.34 7.10 -15.26
N GLY A 273 -7.48 8.42 -15.26
CA GLY A 273 -6.63 9.34 -16.03
C GLY A 273 -7.11 9.59 -17.46
N ASP A 274 -8.23 8.97 -17.90
CA ASP A 274 -8.80 9.24 -19.22
C ASP A 274 -9.45 10.62 -19.30
N THR A 275 -9.60 11.11 -20.51
CA THR A 275 -10.33 12.35 -20.82
C THR A 275 -11.75 12.03 -21.26
N ILE A 276 -12.70 12.65 -20.58
CA ILE A 276 -14.11 12.58 -20.91
C ILE A 276 -14.48 13.84 -21.73
N THR A 277 -15.13 13.64 -22.88
CA THR A 277 -15.58 14.71 -23.78
C THR A 277 -17.02 14.51 -24.22
N ASP A 278 -17.62 15.54 -24.81
CA ASP A 278 -18.94 15.43 -25.46
C ASP A 278 -18.84 14.54 -26.71
N ALA A 279 -19.70 13.54 -26.84
CA ALA A 279 -19.69 12.64 -28.00
C ALA A 279 -20.03 13.34 -29.33
N LYS A 280 -20.73 14.48 -29.29
CA LYS A 280 -21.11 15.27 -30.48
C LYS A 280 -20.10 16.35 -30.84
N ASN A 281 -19.37 16.85 -29.82
CA ASN A 281 -18.34 17.89 -29.96
C ASN A 281 -17.07 17.44 -29.28
N VAL A 282 -16.40 16.46 -29.89
CA VAL A 282 -15.20 15.81 -29.33
C VAL A 282 -14.04 16.80 -29.33
N THR A 283 -13.38 16.97 -28.19
CA THR A 283 -12.13 17.76 -28.12
C THR A 283 -11.02 17.10 -28.91
N ALA A 284 -10.11 17.90 -29.46
CA ALA A 284 -8.97 17.40 -30.22
C ALA A 284 -7.82 16.90 -29.32
N GLU A 285 -7.73 17.41 -28.08
CA GLU A 285 -6.61 17.15 -27.18
C GLU A 285 -7.07 16.38 -25.93
N MET A 286 -6.37 15.30 -25.64
CA MET A 286 -6.50 14.59 -24.37
C MET A 286 -5.77 15.35 -23.27
N LEU A 287 -6.31 15.29 -22.05
CA LEU A 287 -5.60 15.75 -20.85
C LEU A 287 -4.41 14.82 -20.57
N PRO A 288 -3.34 15.31 -19.92
CA PRO A 288 -2.31 14.45 -19.42
C PRO A 288 -2.93 13.39 -18.50
N GLY A 289 -2.80 12.12 -18.88
CA GLY A 289 -3.29 11.02 -18.08
C GLY A 289 -2.32 10.66 -16.96
N PHE A 290 -2.67 9.64 -16.18
CA PHE A 290 -1.79 9.11 -15.14
C PHE A 290 -0.92 7.98 -15.68
N LYS A 291 0.31 7.88 -15.16
CA LYS A 291 1.14 6.69 -15.38
C LYS A 291 0.43 5.50 -14.72
N PRO A 292 0.38 4.32 -15.36
CA PRO A 292 -0.20 3.15 -14.73
C PRO A 292 0.58 2.80 -13.44
N SER A 293 -0.16 2.37 -12.41
CA SER A 293 0.48 1.82 -11.21
C SER A 293 1.19 0.52 -11.56
N VAL A 294 2.42 0.37 -11.09
CA VAL A 294 3.20 -0.86 -11.27
C VAL A 294 3.35 -1.53 -9.91
N PRO A 295 2.85 -2.76 -9.75
CA PRO A 295 3.05 -3.51 -8.53
C PRO A 295 4.54 -3.75 -8.27
N VAL A 296 4.95 -3.63 -7.01
CA VAL A 296 6.34 -3.86 -6.58
C VAL A 296 6.47 -5.03 -5.60
N VAL A 297 5.36 -5.43 -4.97
CA VAL A 297 5.27 -6.56 -4.05
C VAL A 297 4.26 -7.57 -4.59
N PHE A 298 4.61 -8.84 -4.56
CA PHE A 298 3.79 -9.94 -5.04
C PHE A 298 3.61 -10.99 -3.95
N SER A 299 2.38 -11.47 -3.77
CA SER A 299 2.07 -12.59 -2.88
C SER A 299 0.94 -13.41 -3.49
N SER A 300 0.97 -14.72 -3.25
CA SER A 300 -0.14 -15.58 -3.67
C SER A 300 -1.08 -15.79 -2.50
N PHE A 301 -2.36 -15.63 -2.77
CA PHE A 301 -3.43 -15.82 -1.79
C PHE A 301 -4.20 -17.08 -2.15
N PHE A 302 -4.40 -17.94 -1.16
CA PHE A 302 -5.16 -19.19 -1.30
C PHE A 302 -6.27 -19.23 -0.26
N PRO A 303 -7.50 -19.65 -0.62
CA PRO A 303 -8.53 -19.86 0.37
C PRO A 303 -8.16 -21.06 1.25
N VAL A 304 -8.53 -20.98 2.52
CA VAL A 304 -8.34 -22.06 3.49
C VAL A 304 -9.10 -23.31 3.07
N GLU A 305 -10.35 -23.16 2.67
CA GLU A 305 -11.18 -24.23 2.14
C GLU A 305 -11.18 -24.16 0.61
N ALA A 306 -10.91 -25.28 -0.07
CA ALA A 306 -10.84 -25.31 -1.53
C ALA A 306 -12.16 -24.92 -2.20
N ASP A 307 -13.28 -25.17 -1.54
CA ASP A 307 -14.64 -24.86 -2.01
C ASP A 307 -14.92 -23.35 -2.02
N ASP A 308 -14.15 -22.56 -1.28
CA ASP A 308 -14.28 -21.09 -1.24
C ASP A 308 -13.61 -20.40 -2.44
N TYR A 309 -12.88 -21.11 -3.29
CA TYR A 309 -12.16 -20.50 -4.42
C TYR A 309 -13.05 -19.69 -5.39
N PRO A 310 -14.25 -20.16 -5.79
CA PRO A 310 -15.13 -19.34 -6.64
C PRO A 310 -15.56 -18.04 -5.98
N ALA A 311 -15.91 -18.06 -4.69
CA ALA A 311 -16.28 -16.89 -3.92
C ALA A 311 -15.09 -15.93 -3.75
N PHE A 312 -13.89 -16.48 -3.50
CA PHE A 312 -12.65 -15.71 -3.40
C PHE A 312 -12.32 -14.98 -4.71
N ARG A 313 -12.43 -15.67 -5.85
CA ARG A 313 -12.20 -15.07 -7.14
C ARG A 313 -13.19 -13.93 -7.44
N GLU A 314 -14.48 -14.16 -7.22
CA GLU A 314 -15.53 -13.14 -7.42
C GLU A 314 -15.30 -11.92 -6.51
N SER A 315 -14.93 -12.15 -5.25
CA SER A 315 -14.63 -11.08 -4.29
C SER A 315 -13.40 -10.28 -4.69
N SER A 316 -12.36 -10.95 -5.20
CA SER A 316 -11.15 -10.29 -5.71
C SER A 316 -11.45 -9.45 -6.96
N GLU A 317 -12.30 -9.93 -7.87
CA GLU A 317 -12.78 -9.17 -9.02
C GLU A 317 -13.54 -7.90 -8.57
N LYS A 318 -14.44 -8.01 -7.60
CA LYS A 318 -15.15 -6.86 -7.01
C LYS A 318 -14.20 -5.86 -6.33
N LEU A 319 -13.19 -6.36 -5.62
CA LEU A 319 -12.21 -5.51 -4.96
C LEU A 319 -11.34 -4.76 -5.97
N ALA A 320 -10.90 -5.42 -7.04
CA ALA A 320 -10.13 -4.81 -8.12
C ALA A 320 -10.92 -3.72 -8.89
N LEU A 321 -12.25 -3.80 -8.92
CA LEU A 321 -13.09 -2.71 -9.44
C LEU A 321 -12.99 -1.43 -8.59
N ASN A 322 -12.70 -1.57 -7.30
CA ASN A 322 -12.63 -0.47 -6.35
C ASN A 322 -11.21 -0.02 -6.03
N ASP A 323 -10.22 -0.78 -6.49
CA ASP A 323 -8.80 -0.51 -6.32
C ASP A 323 -8.06 -0.83 -7.62
N ALA A 324 -7.84 0.19 -8.44
CA ALA A 324 -7.18 0.07 -9.74
C ALA A 324 -5.70 -0.36 -9.65
N SER A 325 -5.13 -0.35 -8.45
CA SER A 325 -3.74 -0.78 -8.18
C SER A 325 -3.64 -2.26 -7.82
N PHE A 326 -4.76 -2.90 -7.49
CA PHE A 326 -4.81 -4.32 -7.16
C PHE A 326 -4.92 -5.16 -8.42
N MET A 327 -3.88 -5.91 -8.72
CA MET A 327 -3.80 -6.82 -9.86
C MET A 327 -3.70 -8.26 -9.39
N PHE A 328 -4.31 -9.19 -10.13
CA PHE A 328 -4.16 -10.60 -9.82
C PHE A 328 -4.27 -11.48 -11.08
N THR A 329 -3.65 -12.65 -11.00
CA THR A 329 -3.74 -13.73 -11.99
C THR A 329 -4.05 -15.05 -11.27
N VAL A 330 -4.69 -15.97 -11.98
CA VAL A 330 -4.98 -17.30 -11.41
C VAL A 330 -3.69 -18.08 -11.24
N GLU A 331 -3.51 -18.66 -10.05
CA GLU A 331 -2.38 -19.52 -9.72
C GLU A 331 -2.88 -20.89 -9.23
N LYS A 332 -2.06 -21.92 -9.45
CA LYS A 332 -2.33 -23.27 -8.96
C LYS A 332 -1.10 -23.78 -8.21
N SER A 333 -1.28 -24.11 -6.95
CA SER A 333 -0.27 -24.77 -6.12
C SER A 333 -0.58 -26.25 -5.99
N SER A 334 0.45 -27.11 -6.05
CA SER A 334 0.31 -28.54 -5.78
C SER A 334 -0.11 -28.82 -4.31
N ALA A 335 0.27 -27.94 -3.38
CA ALA A 335 0.00 -28.09 -1.95
C ALA A 335 -1.29 -27.40 -1.47
N LEU A 336 -1.64 -26.24 -2.06
CA LEU A 336 -2.74 -25.38 -1.60
C LEU A 336 -3.93 -25.31 -2.58
N GLY A 337 -3.85 -25.96 -3.74
CA GLY A 337 -4.91 -25.93 -4.74
C GLY A 337 -4.94 -24.66 -5.59
N PHE A 338 -6.14 -24.16 -5.93
CA PHE A 338 -6.31 -22.95 -6.69
C PHE A 338 -6.25 -21.72 -5.81
N GLY A 339 -5.55 -20.68 -6.29
CA GLY A 339 -5.39 -19.39 -5.64
C GLY A 339 -5.23 -18.27 -6.66
N LEU A 340 -4.84 -17.11 -6.17
CA LEU A 340 -4.55 -15.94 -6.98
C LEU A 340 -3.15 -15.41 -6.66
N ARG A 341 -2.36 -15.18 -7.69
CA ARG A 341 -1.12 -14.41 -7.60
C ARG A 341 -1.45 -12.95 -7.68
N CYS A 342 -1.20 -12.20 -6.62
CA CYS A 342 -1.60 -10.82 -6.46
C CYS A 342 -0.40 -9.89 -6.47
N GLY A 343 -0.54 -8.74 -7.14
CA GLY A 343 0.44 -7.65 -7.15
C GLY A 343 -0.07 -6.45 -6.35
N PHE A 344 0.83 -5.84 -5.58
CA PHE A 344 0.54 -4.76 -4.63
C PHE A 344 1.56 -3.62 -4.76
N LEU A 345 1.17 -2.40 -4.40
CA LEU A 345 2.06 -1.23 -4.38
C LEU A 345 3.09 -1.28 -3.25
N GLY A 346 2.81 -2.01 -2.17
CA GLY A 346 3.68 -2.20 -1.03
C GLY A 346 3.09 -3.19 -0.03
N LEU A 347 3.74 -3.33 1.13
CA LEU A 347 3.29 -4.26 2.17
C LEU A 347 1.99 -3.83 2.83
N LEU A 348 1.85 -2.56 3.16
CA LEU A 348 0.63 -2.04 3.78
C LEU A 348 -0.56 -2.23 2.85
N HIS A 349 -0.37 -2.00 1.55
CA HIS A 349 -1.40 -2.28 0.55
C HIS A 349 -1.78 -3.77 0.54
N MET A 350 -0.81 -4.70 0.56
CA MET A 350 -1.06 -6.14 0.65
C MET A 350 -1.85 -6.51 1.91
N GLU A 351 -1.46 -5.98 3.08
CA GLU A 351 -2.16 -6.24 4.34
C GLU A 351 -3.61 -5.75 4.30
N ILE A 352 -3.84 -4.55 3.79
CA ILE A 352 -5.17 -3.95 3.67
C ILE A 352 -6.05 -4.79 2.75
N ILE A 353 -5.56 -5.19 1.58
CA ILE A 353 -6.30 -6.06 0.65
C ILE A 353 -6.65 -7.39 1.30
N SER A 354 -5.68 -8.02 1.98
CA SER A 354 -5.92 -9.27 2.72
C SER A 354 -6.99 -9.11 3.81
N GLU A 355 -6.92 -8.02 4.56
CA GLU A 355 -7.88 -7.72 5.64
C GLU A 355 -9.27 -7.38 5.09
N ARG A 356 -9.37 -6.65 3.98
CA ARG A 356 -10.63 -6.36 3.29
C ARG A 356 -11.29 -7.63 2.76
N LEU A 357 -10.53 -8.51 2.11
CA LEU A 357 -11.05 -9.81 1.65
C LEU A 357 -11.59 -10.65 2.82
N SER A 358 -10.90 -10.60 3.96
CA SER A 358 -11.34 -11.33 5.16
C SER A 358 -12.59 -10.70 5.80
N ARG A 359 -12.65 -9.38 5.98
CA ARG A 359 -13.74 -8.69 6.70
C ARG A 359 -14.97 -8.43 5.84
N GLU A 360 -14.77 -7.91 4.61
CA GLU A 360 -15.89 -7.52 3.74
C GLU A 360 -16.55 -8.73 3.08
N PHE A 361 -15.77 -9.79 2.79
CA PHE A 361 -16.24 -10.98 2.08
C PHE A 361 -16.22 -12.26 2.93
N ASN A 362 -15.83 -12.17 4.21
CA ASN A 362 -15.77 -13.31 5.15
C ASN A 362 -14.92 -14.48 4.64
N LEU A 363 -13.79 -14.19 4.01
CA LEU A 363 -12.87 -15.17 3.45
C LEU A 363 -11.69 -15.42 4.38
N ASN A 364 -11.37 -16.70 4.60
CA ASN A 364 -10.16 -17.09 5.30
C ASN A 364 -9.07 -17.42 4.27
N LEU A 365 -7.98 -16.65 4.27
CA LEU A 365 -6.93 -16.74 3.27
C LEU A 365 -5.58 -17.11 3.87
N ILE A 366 -4.79 -17.86 3.10
CA ILE A 366 -3.38 -18.13 3.33
C ILE A 366 -2.58 -17.28 2.37
N ASN A 367 -1.69 -16.44 2.88
CA ASN A 367 -0.81 -15.62 2.09
C ASN A 367 0.57 -16.26 2.03
N THR A 368 1.17 -16.33 0.85
CA THR A 368 2.57 -16.77 0.71
C THR A 368 3.55 -15.67 1.11
N VAL A 369 4.83 -16.00 1.18
CA VAL A 369 5.89 -14.99 1.41
C VAL A 369 5.77 -13.89 0.38
N PRO A 370 5.71 -12.61 0.77
CA PRO A 370 5.84 -11.52 -0.17
C PRO A 370 7.15 -11.62 -0.95
N SER A 371 7.11 -11.40 -2.24
CA SER A 371 8.27 -11.34 -3.13
C SER A 371 8.25 -10.05 -3.92
N VAL A 372 9.41 -9.67 -4.45
CA VAL A 372 9.53 -8.55 -5.39
C VAL A 372 9.65 -9.11 -6.81
N LEU A 373 9.48 -8.26 -7.81
CA LEU A 373 9.72 -8.61 -9.19
C LEU A 373 11.24 -8.67 -9.45
N TYR A 374 11.75 -9.83 -9.85
CA TYR A 374 13.15 -10.01 -10.26
C TYR A 374 13.25 -10.07 -11.77
N LYS A 375 14.35 -9.58 -12.31
CA LYS A 375 14.68 -9.74 -13.73
C LYS A 375 15.75 -10.83 -13.88
N VAL A 376 15.40 -11.89 -14.59
CA VAL A 376 16.30 -13.03 -14.82
C VAL A 376 16.74 -13.01 -16.28
N TYR A 377 18.02 -12.76 -16.50
CA TYR A 377 18.63 -12.78 -17.82
C TYR A 377 19.16 -14.18 -18.10
N LEU A 378 18.66 -14.78 -19.16
CA LEU A 378 19.11 -16.09 -19.61
C LEU A 378 20.31 -15.96 -20.55
N ARG A 379 21.13 -17.00 -20.58
CA ARG A 379 22.28 -17.12 -21.55
C ARG A 379 21.84 -17.11 -23.02
N SER A 380 20.55 -17.32 -23.28
CA SER A 380 19.93 -17.14 -24.61
C SER A 380 19.75 -15.67 -25.02
N GLY A 381 19.99 -14.73 -24.12
CA GLY A 381 19.71 -13.30 -24.33
C GLY A 381 18.28 -12.86 -23.97
N GLU A 382 17.42 -13.77 -23.55
CA GLU A 382 16.05 -13.48 -23.11
C GLU A 382 16.05 -12.94 -21.68
N CYS A 383 15.20 -11.97 -21.39
CA CYS A 383 14.93 -11.45 -20.05
C CYS A 383 13.55 -11.91 -19.60
N ILE A 384 13.47 -12.56 -18.45
CA ILE A 384 12.23 -13.05 -17.85
C ILE A 384 11.95 -12.24 -16.58
N ASP A 385 10.74 -11.71 -16.46
CA ASP A 385 10.23 -11.12 -15.24
C ASP A 385 9.77 -12.25 -14.30
N LEU A 386 10.47 -12.42 -13.17
CA LEU A 386 10.23 -13.48 -12.20
C LEU A 386 9.49 -12.92 -10.98
N GLU A 387 8.21 -13.18 -10.89
CA GLU A 387 7.36 -12.79 -9.75
C GLU A 387 7.31 -13.90 -8.69
N ASN A 388 7.21 -15.16 -9.14
CA ASN A 388 7.12 -16.33 -8.26
C ASN A 388 8.44 -17.10 -8.22
N PRO A 389 9.05 -17.31 -7.03
CA PRO A 389 10.25 -18.15 -6.90
C PRO A 389 10.08 -19.58 -7.44
N ALA A 390 8.84 -20.10 -7.52
CA ALA A 390 8.59 -21.43 -8.07
C ALA A 390 8.99 -21.54 -9.54
N ASP A 391 8.80 -20.46 -10.31
CA ASP A 391 9.02 -20.40 -11.76
C ASP A 391 10.49 -20.12 -12.13
N MET A 392 11.40 -20.09 -11.14
CA MET A 392 12.81 -19.83 -11.36
C MET A 392 13.40 -20.84 -12.35
N PRO A 393 14.01 -20.40 -13.46
CA PRO A 393 14.70 -21.26 -14.41
C PRO A 393 15.85 -22.04 -13.76
N GLU A 394 16.28 -23.12 -14.42
CA GLU A 394 17.47 -23.86 -13.96
C GLU A 394 18.70 -22.95 -13.87
N PRO A 395 19.49 -23.02 -12.79
CA PRO A 395 20.65 -22.15 -12.58
C PRO A 395 21.67 -22.16 -13.73
N THR A 396 21.77 -23.27 -14.45
CA THR A 396 22.67 -23.45 -15.61
C THR A 396 22.31 -22.57 -16.81
N ARG A 397 21.05 -22.18 -16.92
CA ARG A 397 20.51 -21.34 -18.01
C ARG A 397 20.59 -19.84 -17.68
N ILE A 398 20.83 -19.50 -16.42
CA ILE A 398 20.85 -18.11 -15.95
C ILE A 398 22.23 -17.51 -16.20
N GLU A 399 22.26 -16.30 -16.74
CA GLU A 399 23.45 -15.47 -16.87
C GLU A 399 23.60 -14.56 -15.64
N ARG A 400 22.55 -13.78 -15.32
CA ARG A 400 22.50 -12.91 -14.15
C ARG A 400 21.07 -12.70 -13.69
N ILE A 401 20.92 -12.31 -12.42
CA ILE A 401 19.65 -11.92 -11.83
C ILE A 401 19.78 -10.48 -11.32
N GLU A 402 18.78 -9.67 -11.59
CA GLU A 402 18.69 -8.31 -11.10
C GLU A 402 17.49 -8.18 -10.15
N GLU A 403 17.68 -7.45 -9.07
CA GLU A 403 16.65 -7.12 -8.08
C GLU A 403 16.36 -5.62 -8.06
N PRO A 404 15.12 -5.20 -7.70
CA PRO A 404 14.78 -3.80 -7.59
C PRO A 404 15.48 -3.18 -6.37
N TRP A 405 16.04 -1.98 -6.59
CA TRP A 405 16.65 -1.16 -5.56
C TRP A 405 15.84 0.10 -5.32
N VAL A 406 15.87 0.58 -4.10
CA VAL A 406 15.19 1.80 -3.68
C VAL A 406 16.18 2.78 -3.07
N ARG A 407 15.88 4.06 -3.24
CA ARG A 407 16.49 5.14 -2.48
C ARG A 407 15.60 5.41 -1.27
N ALA A 408 16.10 5.07 -0.11
CA ALA A 408 15.41 5.18 1.17
C ALA A 408 15.86 6.46 1.90
N THR A 409 14.90 7.23 2.37
CA THR A 409 15.12 8.41 3.21
C THR A 409 14.61 8.13 4.61
N ILE A 410 15.48 8.22 5.62
CA ILE A 410 15.15 7.96 7.02
C ILE A 410 15.47 9.22 7.82
N MET A 411 14.46 9.79 8.45
CA MET A 411 14.61 10.97 9.32
C MET A 411 14.40 10.56 10.78
N LEU A 412 15.34 10.89 11.65
CA LEU A 412 15.32 10.43 13.05
C LEU A 412 16.13 11.37 13.96
N PRO A 413 15.87 11.37 15.29
CA PRO A 413 16.75 12.03 16.25
C PRO A 413 18.15 11.37 16.28
N ASP A 414 19.19 12.18 16.35
CA ASP A 414 20.61 11.76 16.26
C ASP A 414 20.98 10.58 17.19
N LYS A 415 20.42 10.54 18.39
CA LYS A 415 20.69 9.48 19.38
C LYS A 415 20.35 8.05 18.90
N TYR A 416 19.51 7.89 17.87
CA TYR A 416 19.13 6.60 17.31
C TYR A 416 19.89 6.24 16.02
N MET A 417 20.73 7.14 15.53
CA MET A 417 21.40 7.01 14.23
C MET A 417 22.22 5.73 14.12
N GLY A 418 23.02 5.40 15.12
CA GLY A 418 23.89 4.22 15.10
C GLY A 418 23.12 2.90 14.92
N GLY A 419 21.96 2.75 15.60
CA GLY A 419 21.12 1.56 15.48
C GLY A 419 20.52 1.41 14.07
N ILE A 420 20.07 2.50 13.47
CA ILE A 420 19.49 2.51 12.13
C ILE A 420 20.56 2.28 11.05
N MET A 421 21.76 2.89 11.20
CA MET A 421 22.87 2.63 10.27
C MET A 421 23.30 1.16 10.30
N SER A 422 23.35 0.53 11.48
CA SER A 422 23.61 -0.90 11.61
C SER A 422 22.54 -1.74 10.91
N LEU A 423 21.25 -1.40 11.10
CA LEU A 423 20.16 -2.06 10.42
C LEU A 423 20.27 -1.96 8.90
N CYS A 424 20.53 -0.77 8.35
CA CYS A 424 20.71 -0.57 6.91
C CYS A 424 21.88 -1.42 6.38
N SER A 425 23.00 -1.47 7.10
CA SER A 425 24.16 -2.28 6.72
C SER A 425 23.85 -3.79 6.76
N GLU A 426 23.11 -4.26 7.78
CA GLU A 426 22.61 -5.64 7.84
C GLU A 426 21.73 -6.01 6.66
N ARG A 427 21.02 -5.03 6.07
CA ARG A 427 20.11 -5.18 4.91
C ARG A 427 20.78 -4.85 3.58
N ARG A 428 22.08 -4.96 3.48
CA ARG A 428 22.86 -4.68 2.26
C ARG A 428 22.77 -3.22 1.77
N GLY A 429 22.39 -2.31 2.66
CA GLY A 429 22.26 -0.89 2.33
C GLY A 429 23.59 -0.23 2.04
N VAL A 430 23.60 0.61 1.01
CA VAL A 430 24.72 1.48 0.66
C VAL A 430 24.34 2.92 1.03
N GLN A 431 25.14 3.52 1.93
CA GLN A 431 24.91 4.89 2.34
C GLN A 431 25.24 5.86 1.21
N GLU A 432 24.29 6.72 0.85
CA GLU A 432 24.51 7.81 -0.11
C GLU A 432 24.88 9.11 0.59
N ASN A 433 24.09 9.50 1.60
CA ASN A 433 24.26 10.79 2.25
C ASN A 433 23.82 10.74 3.71
N ILE A 434 24.42 11.60 4.52
CA ILE A 434 23.97 11.98 5.86
C ILE A 434 23.93 13.51 5.91
N SER A 435 22.79 14.05 6.26
CA SER A 435 22.60 15.46 6.53
C SER A 435 21.87 15.65 7.85
N TYR A 436 21.90 16.87 8.35
CA TYR A 436 21.23 17.23 9.59
C TYR A 436 20.28 18.38 9.34
N VAL A 437 19.11 18.29 9.93
CA VAL A 437 18.08 19.32 9.93
C VAL A 437 17.70 19.61 11.38
N GLY A 438 18.15 20.70 11.93
CA GLY A 438 18.05 20.97 13.36
C GLY A 438 18.63 19.81 14.18
N ASN A 439 17.81 19.18 15.05
CA ASN A 439 18.21 18.06 15.92
C ASN A 439 18.00 16.69 15.27
N ARG A 440 17.69 16.62 13.98
CA ARG A 440 17.38 15.35 13.29
C ARG A 440 18.42 15.04 12.24
N ALA A 441 18.83 13.78 12.19
CA ALA A 441 19.62 13.24 11.11
C ALA A 441 18.70 12.79 9.97
N VAL A 442 19.11 13.07 8.75
CA VAL A 442 18.50 12.57 7.51
C VAL A 442 19.51 11.63 6.89
N LEU A 443 19.18 10.35 6.91
CA LEU A 443 19.98 9.28 6.31
C LEU A 443 19.41 8.91 4.96
N VAL A 444 20.23 8.91 3.92
CA VAL A 444 19.85 8.47 2.58
C VAL A 444 20.65 7.22 2.24
N TYR A 445 19.95 6.13 1.96
CA TYR A 445 20.51 4.84 1.63
C TYR A 445 19.94 4.28 0.33
N GLN A 446 20.77 3.58 -0.45
CA GLN A 446 20.29 2.63 -1.44
C GLN A 446 20.10 1.27 -0.75
N LEU A 447 18.94 0.67 -0.89
CA LEU A 447 18.58 -0.61 -0.30
C LEU A 447 17.89 -1.51 -1.33
N PRO A 448 18.16 -2.83 -1.33
CA PRO A 448 17.36 -3.76 -2.11
C PRO A 448 15.92 -3.80 -1.57
N LEU A 449 14.93 -3.67 -2.45
CA LEU A 449 13.52 -3.67 -2.04
C LEU A 449 13.15 -4.96 -1.29
N ALA A 450 13.68 -6.11 -1.71
CA ALA A 450 13.46 -7.40 -1.05
C ALA A 450 13.89 -7.43 0.43
N GLU A 451 14.82 -6.58 0.85
CA GLU A 451 15.27 -6.51 2.24
C GLU A 451 14.42 -5.56 3.10
N ILE A 452 13.59 -4.73 2.46
CA ILE A 452 12.69 -3.78 3.13
C ILE A 452 11.33 -4.43 3.38
N VAL A 453 10.86 -5.24 2.43
CA VAL A 453 9.50 -5.78 2.36
C VAL A 453 9.09 -6.62 3.58
N PHE A 454 9.98 -7.13 4.41
CA PHE A 454 9.57 -8.03 5.50
C PHE A 454 9.32 -7.34 6.84
N ASP A 455 10.33 -6.78 7.45
CA ASP A 455 10.28 -6.30 8.84
C ASP A 455 11.05 -4.98 9.03
N PHE A 456 11.53 -4.40 7.95
CA PHE A 456 12.42 -3.24 8.03
C PHE A 456 11.72 -2.03 8.69
N TYR A 457 10.49 -1.74 8.29
CA TYR A 457 9.71 -0.65 8.85
C TYR A 457 9.49 -0.80 10.36
N ASP A 458 9.10 -2.00 10.79
CA ASP A 458 8.86 -2.30 12.21
C ASP A 458 10.15 -2.19 13.02
N ARG A 459 11.26 -2.65 12.45
CA ARG A 459 12.58 -2.53 13.07
C ARG A 459 13.05 -1.08 13.17
N VAL A 460 12.82 -0.28 12.14
CA VAL A 460 13.11 1.17 12.17
C VAL A 460 12.31 1.84 13.29
N LYS A 461 11.01 1.56 13.38
CA LYS A 461 10.14 2.07 14.45
C LYS A 461 10.60 1.60 15.83
N SER A 462 10.87 0.32 15.99
CA SER A 462 11.31 -0.25 17.28
C SER A 462 12.65 0.34 17.74
N LEU A 463 13.66 0.40 16.87
CA LEU A 463 15.00 0.91 17.20
C LEU A 463 14.99 2.41 17.50
N SER A 464 14.05 3.15 16.96
CA SER A 464 13.90 4.58 17.19
C SER A 464 12.85 4.95 18.23
N SER A 465 12.26 3.97 18.94
CA SER A 465 11.13 4.19 19.86
C SER A 465 9.95 4.94 19.21
N GLY A 466 9.72 4.70 17.92
CA GLY A 466 8.66 5.34 17.11
C GLY A 466 9.04 6.71 16.52
N TYR A 467 10.21 7.27 16.83
CA TYR A 467 10.60 8.62 16.40
C TYR A 467 11.17 8.71 14.98
N ALA A 468 11.57 7.60 14.36
CA ALA A 468 12.04 7.62 12.98
C ALA A 468 10.88 7.57 11.99
N SER A 469 10.98 8.37 10.94
CA SER A 469 10.16 8.26 9.73
C SER A 469 10.99 7.65 8.61
N PHE A 470 10.33 6.90 7.75
CA PHE A 470 10.93 6.18 6.64
C PHE A 470 10.07 6.35 5.40
N ASP A 471 10.72 6.65 4.29
CA ASP A 471 10.12 6.73 2.97
C ASP A 471 11.10 6.19 1.92
N TYR A 472 10.61 5.73 0.77
CA TYR A 472 11.48 5.22 -0.28
C TYR A 472 10.91 5.44 -1.69
N VAL A 473 11.82 5.52 -2.66
CA VAL A 473 11.49 5.60 -4.09
C VAL A 473 12.25 4.52 -4.84
N VAL A 474 11.55 3.78 -5.70
CA VAL A 474 12.18 2.75 -6.55
C VAL A 474 13.07 3.42 -7.58
N GLN A 475 14.37 3.03 -7.63
CA GLN A 475 15.36 3.62 -8.54
C GLN A 475 15.68 2.76 -9.76
N GLY A 476 15.30 1.50 -9.76
CA GLY A 476 15.58 0.58 -10.86
C GLY A 476 16.10 -0.76 -10.38
N TYR A 477 16.80 -1.48 -11.25
CA TYR A 477 17.28 -2.83 -11.02
C TYR A 477 18.81 -2.88 -10.99
N GLN A 478 19.37 -3.70 -10.09
CA GLN A 478 20.82 -3.93 -10.02
C GLN A 478 21.10 -5.44 -9.95
N PRO A 479 22.20 -5.91 -10.58
CA PRO A 479 22.64 -7.29 -10.50
C PRO A 479 22.95 -7.71 -9.06
N SER A 480 22.52 -8.93 -8.69
CA SER A 480 22.75 -9.46 -7.34
C SER A 480 22.91 -10.97 -7.34
N ASP A 481 23.68 -11.51 -6.39
CA ASP A 481 23.87 -12.97 -6.23
C ASP A 481 22.68 -13.57 -5.45
N LEU A 482 21.58 -13.72 -6.15
CA LEU A 482 20.33 -14.26 -5.61
C LEU A 482 20.23 -15.75 -5.85
N VAL A 483 19.64 -16.44 -4.88
CA VAL A 483 19.37 -17.87 -4.95
C VAL A 483 17.95 -18.18 -4.50
N LYS A 484 17.35 -19.20 -5.12
CA LYS A 484 16.11 -19.80 -4.66
C LYS A 484 16.42 -20.76 -3.52
N VAL A 485 15.78 -20.55 -2.39
CA VAL A 485 15.78 -21.47 -1.25
C VAL A 485 14.49 -22.26 -1.29
N SER A 486 14.58 -23.57 -1.47
CA SER A 486 13.45 -24.49 -1.42
C SER A 486 13.33 -25.10 -0.04
N ILE A 487 12.10 -25.17 0.49
CA ILE A 487 11.80 -25.82 1.77
C ILE A 487 11.18 -27.20 1.50
N LEU A 488 11.83 -28.23 2.06
CA LEU A 488 11.36 -29.60 1.92
C LEU A 488 10.82 -30.11 3.27
N VAL A 489 9.65 -30.68 3.24
CA VAL A 489 9.01 -31.39 4.36
C VAL A 489 8.88 -32.86 3.99
N ASN A 490 9.47 -33.75 4.76
CA ASN A 490 9.54 -35.18 4.46
C ASN A 490 10.14 -35.50 3.07
N GLU A 491 11.13 -34.69 2.63
CA GLU A 491 11.80 -34.78 1.33
C GLU A 491 10.96 -34.29 0.12
N GLU A 492 9.73 -33.83 0.34
CA GLU A 492 8.87 -33.22 -0.66
C GLU A 492 9.00 -31.71 -0.64
N ASN A 493 9.10 -31.08 -1.81
CA ASN A 493 9.21 -29.61 -1.94
C ASN A 493 7.86 -28.96 -1.64
N VAL A 494 7.88 -27.97 -0.75
CA VAL A 494 6.71 -27.15 -0.40
C VAL A 494 6.84 -25.80 -1.09
N GLU A 495 6.34 -25.72 -2.31
CA GLU A 495 6.47 -24.55 -3.19
C GLU A 495 6.08 -23.22 -2.51
N PRO A 496 4.94 -23.11 -1.77
CA PRO A 496 4.54 -21.87 -1.13
C PRO A 496 5.51 -21.33 -0.06
N LEU A 497 6.41 -22.19 0.44
CA LEU A 497 7.45 -21.80 1.41
C LEU A 497 8.79 -21.48 0.76
N SER A 498 8.91 -21.65 -0.56
CA SER A 498 10.12 -21.30 -1.30
C SER A 498 10.26 -19.78 -1.45
N PHE A 499 11.47 -19.27 -1.34
CA PHE A 499 11.73 -17.83 -1.43
C PHE A 499 13.05 -17.53 -2.12
N MET A 500 13.17 -16.29 -2.64
CA MET A 500 14.43 -15.75 -3.15
C MET A 500 15.14 -14.96 -2.06
N CYS A 501 16.45 -15.08 -1.98
CA CYS A 501 17.26 -14.23 -1.13
C CYS A 501 18.70 -14.15 -1.64
N HIS A 502 19.45 -13.18 -1.14
CA HIS A 502 20.89 -13.10 -1.40
C HIS A 502 21.60 -14.32 -0.79
N ARG A 503 22.58 -14.88 -1.53
CA ARG A 503 23.30 -16.11 -1.15
C ARG A 503 23.88 -16.08 0.25
N SER A 504 24.38 -14.92 0.70
CA SER A 504 24.97 -14.77 2.05
C SER A 504 23.96 -14.97 3.20
N PHE A 505 22.66 -14.76 2.95
CA PHE A 505 21.61 -14.91 3.94
C PHE A 505 20.84 -16.23 3.83
N ALA A 506 21.06 -16.99 2.77
CA ALA A 506 20.27 -18.17 2.46
C ALA A 506 20.31 -19.23 3.58
N GLU A 507 21.49 -19.50 4.16
CA GLU A 507 21.60 -20.48 5.25
C GLU A 507 20.90 -19.97 6.52
N LYS A 508 21.11 -18.70 6.90
CA LYS A 508 20.50 -18.11 8.10
C LYS A 508 18.97 -18.13 8.01
N ARG A 509 18.42 -17.61 6.89
CA ARG A 509 16.96 -17.58 6.66
C ARG A 509 16.37 -18.98 6.54
N GLY A 510 17.01 -19.87 5.79
CA GLY A 510 16.59 -21.25 5.65
C GLY A 510 16.54 -21.99 7.00
N ARG A 511 17.52 -21.79 7.87
CA ARG A 511 17.58 -22.36 9.22
C ARG A 511 16.43 -21.84 10.09
N GLN A 512 16.20 -20.54 10.09
CA GLN A 512 15.10 -19.92 10.86
C GLN A 512 13.72 -20.48 10.47
N ILE A 513 13.47 -20.66 9.17
CA ILE A 513 12.20 -21.21 8.69
C ILE A 513 12.04 -22.67 9.11
N VAL A 514 13.07 -23.53 8.95
CA VAL A 514 12.94 -24.94 9.33
C VAL A 514 12.87 -25.14 10.85
N GLU A 515 13.49 -24.28 11.65
CA GLU A 515 13.33 -24.25 13.10
C GLU A 515 11.89 -23.91 13.51
N LYS A 516 11.31 -22.85 12.93
CA LYS A 516 9.91 -22.49 13.18
C LYS A 516 8.93 -23.59 12.74
N LEU A 517 9.12 -24.18 11.56
CA LEU A 517 8.29 -25.27 11.07
C LEU A 517 8.33 -26.48 12.01
N LYS A 518 9.46 -26.74 12.65
CA LYS A 518 9.60 -27.83 13.62
C LYS A 518 8.67 -27.67 14.82
N ASP A 519 8.43 -26.44 15.25
CA ASP A 519 7.55 -26.14 16.39
C ASP A 519 6.06 -26.08 15.99
N LEU A 520 5.79 -25.76 14.73
CA LEU A 520 4.44 -25.57 14.21
C LEU A 520 3.81 -26.86 13.66
N ILE A 521 4.62 -27.75 13.06
CA ILE A 521 4.11 -29.02 12.52
C ILE A 521 4.00 -30.05 13.64
N PRO A 522 2.82 -30.68 13.83
CA PRO A 522 2.62 -31.68 14.88
C PRO A 522 3.50 -32.93 14.64
N ARG A 523 3.83 -33.62 15.73
CA ARG A 523 4.56 -34.88 15.65
C ARG A 523 3.68 -35.97 15.01
N HIS A 524 4.30 -36.78 14.18
CA HIS A 524 3.67 -37.96 13.55
C HIS A 524 4.22 -39.28 14.10
N GLN A 525 3.71 -40.41 13.62
CA GLN A 525 4.19 -41.74 13.99
C GLN A 525 5.60 -42.05 13.46
N PHE A 526 6.11 -41.23 12.54
CA PHE A 526 7.45 -41.30 11.94
C PHE A 526 8.20 -40.00 12.08
N LYS A 527 9.51 -40.01 11.84
CA LYS A 527 10.34 -38.80 11.83
C LYS A 527 10.12 -38.01 10.55
N ILE A 528 9.91 -36.71 10.68
CA ILE A 528 9.75 -35.79 9.56
C ILE A 528 11.03 -34.96 9.45
N PRO A 529 11.87 -35.15 8.42
CA PRO A 529 12.96 -34.23 8.13
C PRO A 529 12.40 -32.95 7.52
N LEU A 530 12.84 -31.82 8.04
CA LEU A 530 12.63 -30.47 7.51
C LEU A 530 13.96 -29.99 6.97
N GLN A 531 13.99 -29.51 5.72
CA GLN A 531 15.22 -29.14 5.05
C GLN A 531 15.04 -27.85 4.27
N ALA A 532 16.08 -27.02 4.26
CA ALA A 532 16.21 -25.91 3.32
C ALA A 532 17.33 -26.27 2.33
N ALA A 533 17.09 -26.06 1.05
CA ALA A 533 18.02 -26.44 -0.01
C ALA A 533 18.16 -25.35 -1.08
N ILE A 534 19.35 -25.26 -1.67
CA ILE A 534 19.65 -24.45 -2.86
C ILE A 534 20.06 -25.41 -3.98
N GLY A 535 19.26 -25.48 -5.06
CA GLY A 535 19.58 -26.31 -6.21
C GLY A 535 19.89 -27.77 -5.84
N GLY A 536 19.19 -28.36 -4.90
CA GLY A 536 19.39 -29.73 -4.42
C GLY A 536 20.42 -29.88 -3.29
N LYS A 537 21.25 -28.88 -3.00
CA LYS A 537 22.16 -28.88 -1.85
C LYS A 537 21.46 -28.42 -0.58
N ILE A 538 21.40 -29.30 0.42
CA ILE A 538 20.81 -28.97 1.73
C ILE A 538 21.74 -28.00 2.46
N ILE A 539 21.20 -26.85 2.86
CA ILE A 539 21.90 -25.77 3.60
C ILE A 539 21.51 -25.72 5.08
N ALA A 540 20.27 -26.16 5.41
CA ALA A 540 19.82 -26.29 6.80
C ALA A 540 18.94 -27.50 6.95
N ARG A 541 18.96 -28.13 8.13
CA ARG A 541 18.16 -29.32 8.44
C ARG A 541 17.73 -29.36 9.89
N GLU A 542 16.43 -29.64 10.09
CA GLU A 542 15.82 -29.96 11.37
C GLU A 542 15.03 -31.28 11.26
N THR A 543 14.64 -31.85 12.38
CA THR A 543 13.87 -33.10 12.39
C THR A 543 12.82 -33.08 13.48
N ILE A 544 11.58 -33.29 13.10
CA ILE A 544 10.48 -33.52 14.04
C ILE A 544 10.55 -34.98 14.49
N ALA A 545 10.67 -35.19 15.82
CA ALA A 545 10.74 -36.52 16.39
C ALA A 545 9.40 -37.25 16.30
N ALA A 546 9.43 -38.54 15.95
CA ALA A 546 8.23 -39.38 15.95
C ALA A 546 7.67 -39.59 17.37
N TYR A 547 6.36 -39.77 17.46
CA TYR A 547 5.78 -40.31 18.70
C TYR A 547 6.47 -41.64 19.08
N ARG A 548 6.90 -41.75 20.32
CA ARG A 548 7.59 -42.92 20.82
C ARG A 548 6.66 -43.70 21.75
N LYS A 549 6.14 -44.83 21.26
CA LYS A 549 5.48 -45.82 22.12
C LYS A 549 6.58 -46.64 22.77
N ASP A 550 6.57 -46.77 24.10
CA ASP A 550 7.48 -47.66 24.80
C ASP A 550 7.05 -49.10 24.56
N VAL A 551 7.64 -49.72 23.53
CA VAL A 551 7.36 -51.11 23.15
C VAL A 551 8.06 -52.10 24.10
N THR A 552 8.97 -51.57 24.96
CA THR A 552 9.77 -52.37 25.91
C THR A 552 9.19 -52.35 27.33
N ALA A 553 8.19 -51.49 27.62
CA ALA A 553 7.59 -51.35 28.95
C ALA A 553 7.07 -52.67 29.55
N LYS A 554 6.65 -53.61 28.74
CA LYS A 554 6.16 -54.94 29.18
C LYS A 554 7.26 -56.01 29.20
N CYS A 555 8.51 -55.70 28.90
CA CYS A 555 9.63 -56.63 28.94
C CYS A 555 10.24 -56.62 30.35
N TYR A 556 9.67 -57.38 31.27
CA TYR A 556 10.24 -57.64 32.58
C TYR A 556 11.37 -58.70 32.45
N GLY A 557 12.55 -58.40 33.03
CA GLY A 557 13.70 -59.29 32.99
C GLY A 557 14.69 -59.01 31.84
N GLY A 558 15.93 -59.43 32.01
CA GLY A 558 17.10 -59.04 31.22
C GLY A 558 17.24 -59.59 29.80
N ASP A 559 16.15 -59.95 29.10
CA ASP A 559 16.23 -60.42 27.72
C ASP A 559 16.52 -59.24 26.75
N ILE A 560 17.80 -58.94 26.63
CA ILE A 560 18.34 -57.90 25.75
C ILE A 560 18.00 -58.18 24.28
N THR A 561 17.96 -59.44 23.88
CA THR A 561 17.72 -59.86 22.49
C THR A 561 16.26 -59.55 22.07
N ARG A 562 15.31 -59.81 22.97
CA ARG A 562 13.89 -59.51 22.74
C ARG A 562 13.62 -58.01 22.68
N LYS A 563 14.24 -57.24 23.59
CA LYS A 563 14.18 -55.76 23.56
C LYS A 563 14.70 -55.22 22.25
N ARG A 564 15.84 -55.70 21.77
CA ARG A 564 16.45 -55.31 20.50
C ARG A 564 15.57 -55.62 19.29
N LYS A 565 15.01 -56.83 19.22
CA LYS A 565 14.07 -57.23 18.13
C LYS A 565 12.80 -56.37 18.13
N LEU A 566 12.25 -55.99 19.25
CA LEU A 566 11.07 -55.12 19.33
C LEU A 566 11.40 -53.69 18.87
N LEU A 567 12.56 -53.16 19.24
CA LEU A 567 13.03 -51.87 18.78
C LEU A 567 13.32 -51.86 17.27
N GLU A 568 13.91 -52.94 16.73
CA GLU A 568 14.15 -53.10 15.29
C GLU A 568 12.83 -53.16 14.49
N LYS A 569 11.86 -53.94 14.93
CA LYS A 569 10.52 -53.98 14.33
C LYS A 569 9.82 -52.63 14.38
N GLN A 570 9.93 -51.90 15.48
CA GLN A 570 9.39 -50.54 15.57
C GLN A 570 10.08 -49.58 14.58
N LYS A 571 11.40 -49.69 14.42
CA LYS A 571 12.17 -48.91 13.47
C LYS A 571 11.78 -49.22 12.02
N GLU A 572 11.63 -50.49 11.66
CA GLU A 572 11.15 -50.91 10.34
C GLU A 572 9.74 -50.45 10.05
N GLY A 573 8.81 -50.63 11.01
CA GLY A 573 7.43 -50.15 10.88
C GLY A 573 7.35 -48.64 10.65
N LYS A 574 8.12 -47.87 11.39
CA LYS A 574 8.23 -46.40 11.19
C LYS A 574 8.83 -46.03 9.84
N LYS A 575 9.80 -46.81 9.34
CA LYS A 575 10.38 -46.60 8.02
C LYS A 575 9.36 -46.84 6.89
N ARG A 576 8.52 -47.90 7.01
CA ARG A 576 7.44 -48.15 6.05
C ARG A 576 6.36 -47.08 6.11
N MET A 577 5.94 -46.63 7.31
CA MET A 577 4.97 -45.54 7.47
C MET A 577 5.47 -44.23 6.83
N ARG A 578 6.76 -43.93 6.90
CA ARG A 578 7.34 -42.77 6.25
C ARG A 578 7.20 -42.81 4.73
N THR A 579 7.32 -43.98 4.11
CA THR A 579 7.25 -44.14 2.65
C THR A 579 5.81 -43.93 2.10
N PHE A 580 4.79 -44.11 2.92
CA PHE A 580 3.37 -43.99 2.54
C PHE A 580 2.63 -42.87 3.25
N GLY A 581 3.26 -42.17 4.21
CA GLY A 581 2.63 -41.16 5.02
C GLY A 581 2.76 -39.76 4.42
N ASN A 582 1.66 -39.16 3.95
CA ASN A 582 1.60 -37.75 3.68
C ASN A 582 1.72 -36.98 4.99
N VAL A 583 2.51 -35.93 4.99
CA VAL A 583 2.60 -34.97 6.10
C VAL A 583 1.66 -33.83 5.80
N GLU A 584 0.55 -33.78 6.52
CA GLU A 584 -0.34 -32.62 6.51
C GLU A 584 0.35 -31.47 7.24
N ILE A 585 0.60 -30.38 6.53
CA ILE A 585 1.14 -29.14 7.11
C ILE A 585 -0.07 -28.31 7.54
N PRO A 586 -0.25 -28.03 8.86
CA PRO A 586 -1.33 -27.17 9.30
C PRO A 586 -1.26 -25.80 8.65
N GLN A 587 -2.38 -25.21 8.30
CA GLN A 587 -2.46 -23.89 7.68
C GLN A 587 -1.81 -22.80 8.55
N SER A 588 -1.98 -22.90 9.87
CA SER A 588 -1.30 -22.03 10.83
C SER A 588 0.22 -22.11 10.72
N ALA A 589 0.78 -23.24 10.27
CA ALA A 589 2.20 -23.40 10.07
C ALA A 589 2.71 -22.59 8.87
N PHE A 590 1.92 -22.45 7.79
CA PHE A 590 2.27 -21.55 6.68
C PHE A 590 2.31 -20.10 7.14
N ILE A 591 1.25 -19.63 7.78
CA ILE A 591 1.15 -18.23 8.25
C ILE A 591 2.27 -17.89 9.25
N ASN A 592 2.51 -18.78 10.22
CA ASN A 592 3.47 -18.50 11.29
C ASN A 592 4.93 -18.77 10.90
N ALA A 593 5.20 -19.72 9.99
CA ALA A 593 6.56 -19.93 9.48
C ALA A 593 7.09 -18.73 8.70
N LEU A 594 6.16 -17.99 8.06
CA LEU A 594 6.47 -16.85 7.20
C LEU A 594 6.59 -15.53 7.97
N LYS A 595 6.02 -15.43 9.17
CA LYS A 595 6.28 -14.33 10.11
C LYS A 595 7.68 -14.49 10.71
N VAL A 596 8.71 -14.32 9.90
CA VAL A 596 10.11 -14.28 10.38
C VAL A 596 10.34 -12.89 10.95
N SER A 597 10.25 -12.77 12.26
CA SER A 597 10.71 -11.62 13.02
C SER A 597 12.22 -11.70 13.26
#